data_21387a04f93af4b568784132c33bfddd
#
_entry.id   21387a04f93af4b568784132c33bfddd
#
_cell.length_a   1.000
_cell.length_b   1.000
_cell.length_c   1.000
_cell.angle_alpha   90.00
_cell.angle_beta   90.00
_cell.angle_gamma   90.00
#
_symmetry.space_group_name_H-M   'P 1'
#
loop_
_entity.id
_entity.type
_entity.pdbx_description
1 polymer ?
#
loop_
_entity_poly.entity_id
_entity_poly.type
_entity_poly.pdbx_seq_one_letter_code
_entity_poly.pdbx_strand_id
1 'polypeptide(L)'
;GVGFIANIKGEESNWILKQSLKGLNCMEHRGGCGGDSDSGDGAGILCSIPWGYLEREINLKNTKEFNRGLGMVFMPNKKEKIEVCKSICDQEAEKLKVNKTSWRKVPVNYEILGPLAKANAPFICQWILYIDKKDHQDIERLLFQLRKRIEKKIRETFKNDVGDCEFYFASLS
;
A
#
# COMPACT_ATOMS: atom_id res chain seq x y z
N GLY A 1 2.06 17.98 -9.89
CA GLY A 1 3.11 18.62 -9.09
C GLY A 1 3.56 17.72 -7.95
N VAL A 2 4.74 17.95 -7.43
CA VAL A 2 5.32 17.23 -6.30
C VAL A 2 5.86 18.26 -5.31
N GLY A 3 5.68 17.99 -4.01
CA GLY A 3 6.23 18.81 -2.92
C GLY A 3 6.58 17.95 -1.72
N PHE A 4 7.30 18.49 -0.76
CA PHE A 4 7.59 17.82 0.49
C PHE A 4 7.54 18.78 1.66
N ILE A 5 7.22 18.26 2.84
CA ILE A 5 7.29 18.97 4.13
C ILE A 5 8.02 18.04 5.10
N ALA A 6 9.03 18.54 5.78
CA ALA A 6 9.83 17.77 6.71
C ALA A 6 10.12 18.55 7.99
N ASN A 7 10.24 17.83 9.10
CA ASN A 7 10.82 18.35 10.34
C ASN A 7 12.35 18.10 10.31
N ILE A 8 13.16 19.14 10.44
CA ILE A 8 14.62 19.04 10.40
C ILE A 8 15.19 18.17 11.54
N LYS A 9 14.48 18.10 12.67
CA LYS A 9 14.86 17.27 13.82
C LYS A 9 14.35 15.83 13.71
N GLY A 10 13.58 15.47 12.67
CA GLY A 10 12.98 14.15 12.50
C GLY A 10 11.81 13.85 13.43
N GLU A 11 11.23 14.85 14.09
CA GLU A 11 10.09 14.67 14.99
C GLU A 11 8.82 14.40 14.20
N GLU A 12 8.16 13.27 14.49
CA GLU A 12 6.87 12.93 13.90
C GLU A 12 5.77 13.86 14.41
N SER A 13 4.93 14.34 13.50
CA SER A 13 3.88 15.28 13.83
C SER A 13 2.68 15.18 12.91
N ASN A 14 1.48 15.11 13.50
CA ASN A 14 0.22 15.20 12.75
C ASN A 14 0.08 16.54 12.02
N TRP A 15 0.77 17.58 12.50
CA TRP A 15 0.81 18.89 11.83
C TRP A 15 1.44 18.77 10.43
N ILE A 16 2.55 18.03 10.27
CA ILE A 16 3.19 17.80 8.98
C ILE A 16 2.20 17.14 8.00
N LEU A 17 1.48 16.10 8.46
CA LEU A 17 0.47 15.44 7.67
C LEU A 17 -0.64 16.40 7.20
N LYS A 18 -1.17 17.21 8.13
CA LYS A 18 -2.20 18.22 7.82
C LYS A 18 -1.71 19.27 6.82
N GLN A 19 -0.47 19.75 6.95
CA GLN A 19 0.09 20.73 6.01
C GLN A 19 0.32 20.09 4.62
N SER A 20 0.76 18.83 4.57
CA SER A 20 0.93 18.09 3.32
C SER A 20 -0.41 17.95 2.57
N LEU A 21 -1.47 17.56 3.27
CA LEU A 21 -2.83 17.49 2.71
C LEU A 21 -3.34 18.86 2.24
N LYS A 22 -3.10 19.92 3.04
CA LYS A 22 -3.46 21.28 2.63
C LYS A 22 -2.70 21.72 1.38
N GLY A 23 -1.39 21.42 1.32
CA GLY A 23 -0.58 21.71 0.12
C GLY A 23 -1.08 20.94 -1.10
N LEU A 24 -1.48 19.68 -0.91
CA LEU A 24 -2.05 18.85 -1.98
C LEU A 24 -3.35 19.46 -2.54
N ASN A 25 -4.25 19.91 -1.68
CA ASN A 25 -5.48 20.61 -2.11
C ASN A 25 -5.19 21.90 -2.89
N CYS A 26 -4.14 22.64 -2.52
CA CYS A 26 -3.74 23.84 -3.27
C CYS A 26 -3.23 23.53 -4.68
N MET A 27 -2.96 22.28 -5.00
CA MET A 27 -2.49 21.84 -6.32
C MET A 27 -3.61 21.35 -7.26
N GLU A 28 -4.86 21.43 -6.85
CA GLU A 28 -6.03 21.00 -7.63
C GLU A 28 -6.04 21.58 -9.06
N HIS A 29 -5.69 22.87 -9.20
CA HIS A 29 -5.58 23.55 -10.50
C HIS A 29 -4.50 22.98 -11.43
N ARG A 30 -3.64 22.06 -10.94
CA ARG A 30 -2.57 21.37 -11.70
C ARG A 30 -2.96 19.94 -12.04
N GLY A 31 -4.13 19.48 -11.62
CA GLY A 31 -4.68 18.18 -11.96
C GLY A 31 -5.44 18.21 -13.30
N GLY A 32 -5.55 17.06 -13.94
CA GLY A 32 -6.43 16.83 -15.07
C GLY A 32 -7.77 16.26 -14.61
N CYS A 33 -8.85 16.63 -15.29
CA CYS A 33 -10.13 15.95 -15.14
C CYS A 33 -10.23 14.84 -16.17
N GLY A 34 -10.84 13.71 -15.77
CA GLY A 34 -11.09 12.58 -16.67
C GLY A 34 -12.27 12.82 -17.61
N GLY A 35 -12.87 11.74 -18.10
CA GLY A 35 -14.05 11.79 -18.96
C GLY A 35 -15.34 12.18 -18.25
N ASP A 36 -15.34 12.35 -16.93
CA ASP A 36 -16.41 12.95 -16.13
C ASP A 36 -15.85 14.05 -15.21
N SER A 37 -16.75 14.91 -14.67
CA SER A 37 -16.38 16.09 -13.88
C SER A 37 -15.73 15.74 -12.54
N ASP A 38 -15.95 14.53 -12.03
CA ASP A 38 -15.62 14.14 -10.66
C ASP A 38 -14.51 13.07 -10.60
N SER A 39 -14.00 12.65 -11.77
CA SER A 39 -12.84 11.75 -11.87
C SER A 39 -11.61 12.51 -12.34
N GLY A 40 -10.60 12.58 -11.51
CA GLY A 40 -9.32 13.26 -11.79
C GLY A 40 -8.14 12.31 -11.87
N ASP A 41 -6.93 12.86 -12.04
CA ASP A 41 -5.65 12.14 -12.14
C ASP A 41 -5.29 11.36 -10.88
N GLY A 42 -5.96 11.66 -9.77
CA GLY A 42 -5.59 11.15 -8.47
C GLY A 42 -4.51 11.99 -7.77
N ALA A 43 -4.44 11.82 -6.48
CA ALA A 43 -3.50 12.50 -5.62
C ALA A 43 -3.12 11.60 -4.43
N GLY A 44 -1.97 11.84 -3.82
CA GLY A 44 -1.55 11.03 -2.68
C GLY A 44 -0.45 11.69 -1.87
N ILE A 45 -0.24 11.16 -0.70
CA ILE A 45 0.88 11.51 0.18
C ILE A 45 1.68 10.26 0.53
N LEU A 46 2.98 10.42 0.64
CA LEU A 46 3.90 9.43 1.19
C LEU A 46 4.40 9.96 2.53
N CYS A 47 4.33 9.17 3.58
CA CYS A 47 4.81 9.52 4.90
C CYS A 47 5.52 8.33 5.56
N SER A 48 6.19 8.57 6.68
CA SER A 48 6.72 7.50 7.53
C SER A 48 5.61 6.53 7.93
N ILE A 49 5.94 5.26 8.08
CA ILE A 49 4.96 4.26 8.49
C ILE A 49 4.51 4.52 9.93
N PRO A 50 3.22 4.80 10.17
CA PRO A 50 2.72 5.14 11.50
C PRO A 50 2.50 3.89 12.35
N TRP A 51 3.58 3.22 12.75
CA TRP A 51 3.53 1.94 13.47
C TRP A 51 2.66 1.99 14.72
N GLY A 52 2.74 3.06 15.52
CA GLY A 52 1.93 3.19 16.72
C GLY A 52 0.41 3.27 16.45
N TYR A 53 0.00 3.78 15.29
CA TYR A 53 -1.38 3.74 14.85
C TYR A 53 -1.77 2.33 14.39
N LEU A 54 -0.96 1.70 13.53
CA LEU A 54 -1.24 0.37 12.99
C LEU A 54 -1.30 -0.69 14.09
N GLU A 55 -0.41 -0.63 15.08
CA GLU A 55 -0.41 -1.54 16.23
C GLU A 55 -1.73 -1.51 17.01
N ARG A 56 -2.31 -0.31 17.19
CA ARG A 56 -3.63 -0.18 17.84
C ARG A 56 -4.76 -0.73 16.98
N GLU A 57 -4.77 -0.41 15.68
CA GLU A 57 -5.83 -0.80 14.75
C GLU A 57 -5.95 -2.32 14.57
N ILE A 58 -4.82 -3.02 14.54
CA ILE A 58 -4.81 -4.47 14.29
C ILE A 58 -4.48 -5.28 15.57
N ASN A 59 -4.53 -4.62 16.72
CA ASN A 59 -4.30 -5.24 18.04
C ASN A 59 -3.01 -6.10 18.10
N LEU A 60 -1.92 -5.54 17.58
CA LEU A 60 -0.62 -6.19 17.55
C LEU A 60 0.01 -6.18 18.94
N LYS A 61 0.09 -7.35 19.56
CA LYS A 61 0.82 -7.56 20.82
C LYS A 61 2.21 -8.14 20.53
N ASN A 62 3.24 -7.65 21.26
CA ASN A 62 4.62 -8.20 21.27
C ASN A 62 5.35 -8.24 19.92
N THR A 63 5.43 -7.12 19.22
CA THR A 63 6.15 -7.04 17.93
C THR A 63 7.58 -6.51 18.04
N LYS A 64 8.04 -6.17 19.25
CA LYS A 64 9.38 -5.60 19.47
C LYS A 64 10.55 -6.53 19.14
N GLU A 65 10.29 -7.83 19.03
CA GLU A 65 11.29 -8.84 18.71
C GLU A 65 11.56 -8.98 17.21
N PHE A 66 10.70 -8.42 16.38
CA PHE A 66 10.78 -8.51 14.92
C PHE A 66 11.06 -7.14 14.28
N ASN A 67 11.70 -7.19 13.14
CA ASN A 67 11.61 -6.11 12.18
C ASN A 67 10.25 -6.19 11.47
N ARG A 68 9.78 -5.06 10.97
CA ARG A 68 8.45 -4.98 10.36
C ARG A 68 8.56 -4.39 8.98
N GLY A 69 7.77 -4.91 8.07
CA GLY A 69 7.55 -4.33 6.75
C GLY A 69 6.08 -4.00 6.55
N LEU A 70 5.79 -3.01 5.73
CA LEU A 70 4.43 -2.63 5.33
C LEU A 70 4.33 -2.53 3.82
N GLY A 71 3.44 -3.30 3.24
CA GLY A 71 3.02 -3.18 1.85
C GLY A 71 1.71 -2.40 1.73
N MET A 72 1.66 -1.37 0.90
CA MET A 72 0.43 -0.80 0.40
C MET A 72 0.09 -1.49 -0.92
N VAL A 73 -0.98 -2.27 -0.93
CA VAL A 73 -1.29 -3.20 -2.02
C VAL A 73 -2.62 -2.84 -2.64
N PHE A 74 -2.61 -2.69 -3.95
CA PHE A 74 -3.80 -2.49 -4.78
C PHE A 74 -4.13 -3.80 -5.48
N MET A 75 -5.36 -4.25 -5.36
CA MET A 75 -5.83 -5.55 -5.83
C MET A 75 -7.08 -5.40 -6.71
N PRO A 76 -7.37 -6.40 -7.56
CA PRO A 76 -8.63 -6.46 -8.29
C PRO A 76 -9.83 -6.44 -7.33
N ASN A 77 -10.99 -5.95 -7.80
CA ASN A 77 -12.20 -5.86 -6.97
C ASN A 77 -12.96 -7.19 -6.79
N LYS A 78 -12.62 -8.23 -7.54
CA LYS A 78 -13.32 -9.53 -7.46
C LYS A 78 -12.80 -10.32 -6.26
N LYS A 79 -13.71 -10.72 -5.36
CA LYS A 79 -13.37 -11.39 -4.09
C LYS A 79 -12.47 -12.62 -4.29
N GLU A 80 -12.77 -13.44 -5.29
CA GLU A 80 -11.99 -14.64 -5.61
C GLU A 80 -10.56 -14.28 -6.01
N LYS A 81 -10.37 -13.22 -6.79
CA LYS A 81 -9.05 -12.74 -7.21
C LYS A 81 -8.27 -12.14 -6.04
N ILE A 82 -8.94 -11.41 -5.13
CA ILE A 82 -8.33 -10.88 -3.90
C ILE A 82 -7.73 -12.02 -3.08
N GLU A 83 -8.49 -13.09 -2.84
CA GLU A 83 -8.01 -14.21 -2.02
C GLU A 83 -6.86 -14.96 -2.70
N VAL A 84 -6.88 -15.13 -4.02
CA VAL A 84 -5.74 -15.69 -4.77
C VAL A 84 -4.51 -14.79 -4.65
N CYS A 85 -4.64 -13.48 -4.81
CA CYS A 85 -3.52 -12.54 -4.66
C CYS A 85 -2.92 -12.59 -3.25
N LYS A 86 -3.75 -12.58 -2.21
CA LYS A 86 -3.28 -12.71 -0.82
C LYS A 86 -2.56 -14.03 -0.58
N SER A 87 -3.14 -15.14 -1.06
CA SER A 87 -2.53 -16.45 -0.93
C SER A 87 -1.15 -16.51 -1.59
N ILE A 88 -0.99 -15.93 -2.79
CA ILE A 88 0.31 -15.83 -3.46
C ILE A 88 1.30 -15.01 -2.63
N CYS A 89 0.87 -13.86 -2.10
CA CYS A 89 1.71 -13.01 -1.24
C CYS A 89 2.21 -13.79 -0.02
N ASP A 90 1.31 -14.44 0.70
CA ASP A 90 1.63 -15.16 1.93
C ASP A 90 2.53 -16.38 1.64
N GLN A 91 2.29 -17.13 0.56
CA GLN A 91 3.13 -18.25 0.14
C GLN A 91 4.55 -17.81 -0.26
N GLU A 92 4.69 -16.70 -0.99
CA GLU A 92 6.01 -16.20 -1.36
C GLU A 92 6.76 -15.62 -0.14
N ALA A 93 6.05 -15.03 0.82
CA ALA A 93 6.61 -14.61 2.10
C ALA A 93 7.14 -15.80 2.91
N GLU A 94 6.38 -16.88 3.00
CA GLU A 94 6.78 -18.11 3.68
C GLU A 94 8.05 -18.72 3.06
N LYS A 95 8.13 -18.78 1.73
CA LYS A 95 9.33 -19.25 1.00
C LYS A 95 10.58 -18.44 1.31
N LEU A 96 10.43 -17.15 1.60
CA LEU A 96 11.52 -16.26 2.01
C LEU A 96 11.70 -16.16 3.53
N LYS A 97 11.05 -17.07 4.29
CA LYS A 97 11.16 -17.16 5.74
C LYS A 97 10.72 -15.88 6.47
N VAL A 98 9.69 -15.22 5.95
CA VAL A 98 8.98 -14.20 6.72
C VAL A 98 8.16 -14.89 7.81
N ASN A 99 8.36 -14.50 9.07
CA ASN A 99 7.83 -15.22 10.22
C ASN A 99 6.29 -15.22 10.29
N LYS A 100 5.69 -14.08 9.95
CA LYS A 100 4.25 -13.89 10.02
C LYS A 100 3.83 -12.75 9.12
N THR A 101 2.63 -12.87 8.54
CA THR A 101 1.97 -11.80 7.79
C THR A 101 0.61 -11.47 8.39
N SER A 102 0.12 -10.28 8.12
CA SER A 102 -1.22 -9.84 8.52
C SER A 102 -1.78 -8.88 7.49
N TRP A 103 -3.07 -8.94 7.24
CA TRP A 103 -3.77 -8.10 6.28
C TRP A 103 -4.72 -7.14 6.96
N ARG A 104 -4.69 -5.87 6.54
CA ARG A 104 -5.63 -4.85 6.96
C ARG A 104 -6.29 -4.23 5.74
N LYS A 105 -7.62 -4.22 5.71
CA LYS A 105 -8.35 -3.45 4.68
C LYS A 105 -8.17 -1.96 4.95
N VAL A 106 -7.82 -1.20 3.93
CA VAL A 106 -7.75 0.27 4.04
C VAL A 106 -9.18 0.83 3.97
N PRO A 107 -9.58 1.70 4.91
CA PRO A 107 -10.85 2.40 4.83
C PRO A 107 -10.86 3.31 3.59
N VAL A 108 -11.83 3.14 2.72
CA VAL A 108 -12.00 3.93 1.50
C VAL A 108 -13.43 4.46 1.45
N ASN A 109 -13.58 5.75 1.14
CA ASN A 109 -14.87 6.34 0.88
C ASN A 109 -15.11 6.40 -0.63
N TYR A 110 -15.88 5.44 -1.14
CA TYR A 110 -16.22 5.36 -2.57
C TYR A 110 -17.31 6.35 -3.01
N GLU A 111 -18.00 6.99 -2.07
CA GLU A 111 -19.12 7.91 -2.38
C GLU A 111 -18.66 9.23 -2.99
N ILE A 112 -17.39 9.59 -2.74
CA ILE A 112 -16.81 10.83 -3.29
C ILE A 112 -16.19 10.65 -4.68
N LEU A 113 -16.17 9.42 -5.21
CA LEU A 113 -15.55 9.14 -6.50
C LEU A 113 -16.54 9.38 -7.63
N GLY A 114 -16.06 10.00 -8.71
CA GLY A 114 -16.78 10.06 -9.98
C GLY A 114 -17.01 8.67 -10.58
N PRO A 115 -17.98 8.55 -11.53
CA PRO A 115 -18.36 7.24 -12.09
C PRO A 115 -17.21 6.44 -12.68
N LEU A 116 -16.31 7.08 -13.42
CA LEU A 116 -15.15 6.40 -14.02
C LEU A 116 -14.15 5.93 -12.97
N ALA A 117 -13.84 6.77 -11.98
CA ALA A 117 -12.96 6.41 -10.87
C ALA A 117 -13.56 5.28 -10.03
N LYS A 118 -14.87 5.31 -9.78
CA LYS A 118 -15.59 4.28 -9.02
C LYS A 118 -15.60 2.94 -9.75
N ALA A 119 -15.80 2.93 -11.07
CA ALA A 119 -15.78 1.71 -11.88
C ALA A 119 -14.41 1.01 -11.89
N ASN A 120 -13.32 1.78 -11.79
CA ASN A 120 -11.95 1.29 -11.83
C ASN A 120 -11.28 1.27 -10.44
N ALA A 121 -12.01 1.57 -9.37
CA ALA A 121 -11.43 1.65 -8.03
C ALA A 121 -10.90 0.27 -7.58
N PRO A 122 -9.63 0.15 -7.18
CA PRO A 122 -9.06 -1.11 -6.71
C PRO A 122 -9.50 -1.42 -5.29
N PHE A 123 -9.38 -2.68 -4.91
CA PHE A 123 -9.42 -3.07 -3.50
C PHE A 123 -8.07 -2.77 -2.85
N ILE A 124 -8.05 -1.92 -1.82
CA ILE A 124 -6.80 -1.44 -1.19
C ILE A 124 -6.60 -2.12 0.15
N CYS A 125 -5.43 -2.73 0.32
CA CYS A 125 -5.00 -3.38 1.56
C CYS A 125 -3.64 -2.89 2.03
N GLN A 126 -3.43 -2.99 3.33
CA GLN A 126 -2.11 -2.99 3.94
C GLN A 126 -1.70 -4.43 4.28
N TRP A 127 -0.50 -4.80 3.88
CA TRP A 127 0.11 -6.09 4.19
C TRP A 127 1.27 -5.87 5.15
N ILE A 128 1.12 -6.37 6.36
CA ILE A 128 2.09 -6.22 7.44
C ILE A 128 2.92 -7.50 7.51
N LEU A 129 4.24 -7.35 7.54
CA LEU A 129 5.20 -8.44 7.61
C LEU A 129 5.98 -8.36 8.92
N TYR A 130 6.25 -9.51 9.52
CA TYR A 130 7.11 -9.69 10.68
C TYR A 130 8.31 -10.52 10.24
N ILE A 131 9.49 -9.93 10.37
CA ILE A 131 10.75 -10.47 9.86
C ILE A 131 11.70 -10.61 11.03
N ASP A 132 12.44 -11.70 11.14
CA ASP A 132 13.50 -11.84 12.14
C ASP A 132 14.46 -10.67 12.08
N LYS A 133 15.04 -10.33 13.23
CA LYS A 133 15.99 -9.22 13.31
C LYS A 133 17.14 -9.46 12.34
N LYS A 134 17.28 -8.56 11.38
CA LYS A 134 18.29 -8.49 10.35
C LYS A 134 18.79 -7.05 10.23
N ASP A 135 19.91 -6.87 9.56
CA ASP A 135 20.35 -5.56 9.12
C ASP A 135 19.30 -4.91 8.22
N HIS A 136 19.21 -3.58 8.27
CA HIS A 136 18.26 -2.81 7.45
C HIS A 136 18.45 -3.10 5.94
N GLN A 137 19.69 -3.20 5.47
CA GLN A 137 19.97 -3.52 4.07
C GLN A 137 19.48 -4.91 3.66
N ASP A 138 19.57 -5.88 4.55
CA ASP A 138 19.07 -7.24 4.30
C ASP A 138 17.55 -7.28 4.24
N ILE A 139 16.88 -6.44 5.04
CA ILE A 139 15.43 -6.31 5.03
C ILE A 139 14.96 -5.69 3.72
N GLU A 140 15.54 -4.56 3.31
CA GLU A 140 15.19 -3.90 2.06
C GLU A 140 15.39 -4.82 0.85
N ARG A 141 16.51 -5.59 0.84
CA ARG A 141 16.78 -6.59 -0.19
C ARG A 141 15.74 -7.71 -0.19
N LEU A 142 15.36 -8.20 0.99
CA LEU A 142 14.33 -9.22 1.15
C LEU A 142 12.98 -8.73 0.62
N LEU A 143 12.55 -7.53 1.02
CA LEU A 143 11.29 -6.93 0.60
C LEU A 143 11.28 -6.69 -0.92
N PHE A 144 12.38 -6.22 -1.50
CA PHE A 144 12.50 -6.06 -2.95
C PHE A 144 12.37 -7.40 -3.68
N GLN A 145 13.08 -8.44 -3.23
CA GLN A 145 12.98 -9.78 -3.80
C GLN A 145 11.55 -10.33 -3.70
N LEU A 146 10.94 -10.18 -2.54
CA LEU A 146 9.58 -10.63 -2.27
C LEU A 146 8.59 -9.96 -3.23
N ARG A 147 8.67 -8.63 -3.35
CA ARG A 147 7.87 -7.86 -4.31
C ARG A 147 7.98 -8.42 -5.73
N LYS A 148 9.20 -8.59 -6.23
CA LYS A 148 9.44 -9.06 -7.61
C LYS A 148 8.91 -10.48 -7.85
N ARG A 149 9.05 -11.36 -6.87
CA ARG A 149 8.52 -12.73 -6.95
C ARG A 149 6.99 -12.73 -7.00
N ILE A 150 6.34 -11.97 -6.13
CA ILE A 150 4.88 -11.85 -6.08
C ILE A 150 4.35 -11.26 -7.39
N GLU A 151 4.89 -10.12 -7.85
CA GLU A 151 4.47 -9.48 -9.10
C GLU A 151 4.59 -10.44 -10.29
N LYS A 152 5.69 -11.19 -10.37
CA LYS A 152 5.88 -12.23 -11.41
C LYS A 152 4.83 -13.32 -11.30
N LYS A 153 4.64 -13.88 -10.11
CA LYS A 153 3.74 -15.01 -9.89
C LYS A 153 2.28 -14.66 -10.18
N ILE A 154 1.84 -13.46 -9.75
CA ILE A 154 0.48 -12.97 -10.03
C ILE A 154 0.28 -12.76 -11.54
N ARG A 155 1.25 -12.16 -12.23
CA ARG A 155 1.20 -11.99 -13.68
C ARG A 155 1.08 -13.34 -14.42
N GLU A 156 1.83 -14.36 -13.99
CA GLU A 156 1.74 -15.71 -14.54
C GLU A 156 0.39 -16.37 -14.28
N THR A 157 -0.15 -16.18 -13.06
CA THR A 157 -1.44 -16.78 -12.66
C THR A 157 -2.62 -16.20 -13.44
N PHE A 158 -2.59 -14.89 -13.71
CA PHE A 158 -3.67 -14.18 -14.41
C PHE A 158 -3.33 -13.84 -15.86
N LYS A 159 -2.37 -14.56 -16.47
CA LYS A 159 -1.88 -14.28 -17.82
C LYS A 159 -2.97 -14.24 -18.90
N ASN A 160 -4.04 -15.02 -18.72
CA ASN A 160 -5.16 -15.09 -19.66
C ASN A 160 -6.32 -14.14 -19.31
N ASP A 161 -6.24 -13.44 -18.20
CA ASP A 161 -7.24 -12.46 -17.75
C ASP A 161 -6.89 -11.07 -18.29
N VAL A 162 -7.10 -10.84 -19.56
CA VAL A 162 -6.81 -9.55 -20.21
C VAL A 162 -7.69 -8.47 -19.59
N GLY A 163 -7.07 -7.50 -18.94
CA GLY A 163 -7.71 -6.28 -18.41
C GLY A 163 -8.27 -6.36 -16.99
N ASP A 164 -8.31 -7.53 -16.35
CA ASP A 164 -9.06 -7.71 -15.08
C ASP A 164 -8.19 -7.95 -13.84
N CYS A 165 -6.86 -7.96 -13.96
CA CYS A 165 -5.98 -8.18 -12.80
C CYS A 165 -4.97 -7.05 -12.62
N GLU A 166 -5.45 -5.91 -12.13
CA GLU A 166 -4.58 -4.83 -11.69
C GLU A 166 -4.10 -5.09 -10.26
N PHE A 167 -2.99 -5.79 -10.16
CA PHE A 167 -2.29 -5.99 -8.89
C PHE A 167 -0.97 -5.24 -8.91
N TYR A 168 -0.72 -4.40 -7.90
CA TYR A 168 0.60 -3.81 -7.70
C TYR A 168 0.82 -3.37 -6.25
N PHE A 169 2.09 -3.30 -5.88
CA PHE A 169 2.52 -2.65 -4.66
C PHE A 169 2.75 -1.16 -4.92
N ALA A 170 1.96 -0.29 -4.32
CA ALA A 170 2.26 1.14 -4.30
C ALA A 170 3.54 1.40 -3.49
N SER A 171 3.71 0.67 -2.38
CA SER A 171 4.94 0.63 -1.58
C SER A 171 5.11 -0.72 -0.90
N LEU A 172 6.35 -1.10 -0.62
CA LEU A 172 6.73 -2.21 0.25
C LEU A 172 8.09 -1.86 0.89
N SER A 173 8.09 -1.51 2.17
CA SER A 173 9.28 -1.12 2.95
C SER A 173 9.12 -1.44 4.44
#